data_ba7c23b5f881a456069a2fc3eab81e9b
#
_entry.id   ba7c23b5f881a456069a2fc3eab81e9b
#
_cell.length_a   1.000
_cell.length_b   1.000
_cell.length_c   1.000
_cell.angle_alpha   90.00
_cell.angle_beta   90.00
_cell.angle_gamma   90.00
#
_symmetry.space_group_name_H-M   'P 1'
#
loop_
_entity.id
_entity.type
_entity.pdbx_description
1 polymer ?
#
loop_
_entity_poly.entity_id
_entity_poly.type
_entity_poly.pdbx_seq_one_letter_code
_entity_poly.pdbx_strand_id
1 'polypeptide(L)'
;MRTLPRPKKTHAMIKRIFALCLSLLAAGVSAQECIPLDSRSGHIRWEVRPSEGDALPAVPAIVPGCVFASYVAAGVEADPNFGDNAYRTDKSRYDRNFRYTGLFPTPPVGEGRTLWLRFEGVNRKGTVRLNGHQLRHLDGFMQPGDYDITRLVAPDGENRLEVEVEWVGYPVPNFRSPTYISSAGWDWMPYAPGLLSGITDDVYLSLSGDVRLVEPWVRTKVPDREHAKVELLTDVENRSDKACEGVLRGEIRPGGIAFSHPVRLEAGERRTIRLTEREVPGLAVEHPQLWWPNGMGDPALYTCRLVFETDGRQSDARTVTFGIREYGYEWHDGIFRLKINGEPVYVWLLYTSPSP
;
A
#
# COMPACT_ATOMS: atom_id res chain seq x y z
N MET A 1 -37.49 21.29 63.28
CA MET A 1 -36.41 20.95 62.34
C MET A 1 -36.56 19.48 61.96
N ARG A 2 -37.05 19.17 60.76
CA ARG A 2 -37.14 17.79 60.26
C ARG A 2 -36.11 17.64 59.14
N THR A 3 -35.16 16.75 59.34
CA THR A 3 -34.11 16.38 58.36
C THR A 3 -34.64 15.39 57.36
N LEU A 4 -34.56 15.71 56.05
CA LEU A 4 -34.88 14.83 54.93
C LEU A 4 -33.77 13.82 54.64
N PRO A 5 -34.06 12.55 54.31
CA PRO A 5 -33.03 11.56 53.99
C PRO A 5 -32.54 11.70 52.52
N ARG A 6 -31.25 11.54 52.30
CA ARG A 6 -30.57 11.55 51.01
C ARG A 6 -30.81 10.21 50.26
N PRO A 7 -31.03 10.21 48.92
CA PRO A 7 -31.18 8.98 48.15
C PRO A 7 -29.81 8.38 47.79
N LYS A 8 -29.48 7.22 48.35
CA LYS A 8 -28.22 6.46 48.07
C LYS A 8 -28.28 5.46 46.91
N LYS A 9 -29.30 5.48 46.04
CA LYS A 9 -29.47 4.43 44.99
C LYS A 9 -29.17 4.85 43.58
N THR A 10 -28.97 6.13 43.28
CA THR A 10 -28.78 6.61 41.90
C THR A 10 -27.36 6.46 41.37
N HIS A 11 -26.34 6.44 42.23
CA HIS A 11 -24.94 6.37 41.80
C HIS A 11 -24.46 5.00 41.32
N ALA A 12 -25.08 3.92 41.78
CA ALA A 12 -24.70 2.56 41.37
C ALA A 12 -25.25 2.17 39.98
N MET A 13 -26.41 2.74 39.62
CA MET A 13 -27.04 2.48 38.30
C MET A 13 -26.33 3.26 37.20
N ILE A 14 -25.92 4.49 37.47
CA ILE A 14 -25.16 5.33 36.50
C ILE A 14 -23.77 4.72 36.23
N LYS A 15 -23.08 4.18 37.23
CA LYS A 15 -21.80 3.48 37.05
C LYS A 15 -21.92 2.20 36.24
N ARG A 16 -23.05 1.47 36.32
CA ARG A 16 -23.26 0.26 35.51
C ARG A 16 -23.65 0.57 34.06
N ILE A 17 -24.36 1.66 33.81
CA ILE A 17 -24.66 2.13 32.45
C ILE A 17 -23.41 2.69 31.78
N PHE A 18 -22.55 3.43 32.49
CA PHE A 18 -21.25 3.88 31.94
C PHE A 18 -20.28 2.73 31.69
N ALA A 19 -20.24 1.70 32.53
CA ALA A 19 -19.41 0.51 32.30
C ALA A 19 -19.94 -0.33 31.11
N LEU A 20 -21.25 -0.38 30.87
CA LEU A 20 -21.83 -1.09 29.71
C LEU A 20 -21.64 -0.32 28.40
N CYS A 21 -21.64 1.01 28.44
CA CYS A 21 -21.34 1.84 27.27
C CYS A 21 -19.82 1.86 26.93
N LEU A 22 -18.93 1.73 27.93
CA LEU A 22 -17.50 1.61 27.66
C LEU A 22 -17.08 0.23 27.14
N SER A 23 -17.82 -0.83 27.48
CA SER A 23 -17.54 -2.17 26.94
C SER A 23 -18.05 -2.40 25.52
N LEU A 24 -18.97 -1.55 25.02
CA LEU A 24 -19.44 -1.54 23.62
C LEU A 24 -18.56 -0.68 22.69
N LEU A 25 -17.69 0.18 23.27
CA LEU A 25 -16.71 0.97 22.51
C LEU A 25 -15.35 0.28 22.35
N ALA A 26 -15.15 -0.89 22.94
CA ALA A 26 -13.92 -1.68 22.85
C ALA A 26 -14.03 -2.87 21.86
N ALA A 27 -15.07 -2.92 21.01
CA ALA A 27 -14.97 -3.63 19.75
C ALA A 27 -14.13 -2.75 18.81
N GLY A 28 -12.84 -2.61 19.14
CA GLY A 28 -11.87 -1.93 18.33
C GLY A 28 -11.94 -2.50 16.92
N VAL A 29 -12.32 -1.65 16.00
CA VAL A 29 -12.23 -1.86 14.57
C VAL A 29 -10.76 -2.16 14.29
N SER A 30 -10.35 -3.43 14.38
CA SER A 30 -9.01 -3.85 13.99
C SER A 30 -8.91 -3.62 12.49
N ALA A 31 -8.26 -2.51 12.12
CA ALA A 31 -7.69 -2.41 10.79
C ALA A 31 -6.81 -3.65 10.57
N GLN A 32 -6.56 -4.02 9.32
CA GLN A 32 -5.51 -5.00 9.05
C GLN A 32 -4.26 -4.55 9.81
N GLU A 33 -3.75 -5.39 10.68
CA GLU A 33 -2.56 -5.07 11.46
C GLU A 33 -1.36 -5.21 10.52
N CYS A 34 -0.99 -4.10 9.89
CA CYS A 34 0.22 -3.99 9.10
C CYS A 34 1.35 -3.51 10.00
N ILE A 35 2.43 -4.28 10.05
CA ILE A 35 3.65 -3.90 10.75
C ILE A 35 4.62 -3.37 9.69
N PRO A 36 4.83 -2.04 9.61
CA PRO A 36 5.71 -1.47 8.63
C PRO A 36 7.16 -1.89 8.89
N LEU A 37 7.84 -2.28 7.83
CA LEU A 37 9.27 -2.59 7.82
C LEU A 37 10.06 -1.48 7.11
N ASP A 38 9.60 -0.24 7.22
CA ASP A 38 10.34 0.93 6.74
C ASP A 38 11.45 1.34 7.72
N SER A 39 12.41 2.14 7.23
CA SER A 39 13.57 2.56 8.03
C SER A 39 13.23 3.51 9.19
N ARG A 40 11.98 4.00 9.29
CA ARG A 40 11.51 4.93 10.34
C ARG A 40 10.62 4.27 11.37
N SER A 41 10.07 3.09 11.07
CA SER A 41 9.12 2.40 11.95
C SER A 41 9.73 1.89 13.27
N GLY A 42 11.05 1.69 13.31
CA GLY A 42 11.73 1.04 14.42
C GLY A 42 11.54 -0.48 14.51
N HIS A 43 10.73 -1.08 13.63
CA HIS A 43 10.49 -2.52 13.61
C HIS A 43 11.60 -3.31 12.91
N ILE A 44 12.43 -2.64 12.11
CA ILE A 44 13.50 -3.24 11.34
C ILE A 44 14.71 -2.29 11.30
N ARG A 45 15.90 -2.85 11.26
CA ARG A 45 17.15 -2.10 11.01
C ARG A 45 17.69 -2.50 9.66
N TRP A 46 17.70 -1.55 8.74
CA TRP A 46 18.19 -1.75 7.39
C TRP A 46 19.63 -1.24 7.20
N GLU A 47 20.41 -2.03 6.50
CA GLU A 47 21.74 -1.69 6.01
C GLU A 47 21.81 -1.96 4.50
N VAL A 48 22.57 -1.18 3.76
CA VAL A 48 22.84 -1.40 2.33
C VAL A 48 24.33 -1.34 2.04
N ARG A 49 24.79 -2.22 1.16
CA ARG A 49 26.16 -2.27 0.65
C ARG A 49 26.21 -2.84 -0.76
N PRO A 50 27.31 -2.64 -1.51
CA PRO A 50 27.54 -3.40 -2.75
C PRO A 50 27.43 -4.90 -2.49
N SER A 51 26.87 -5.64 -3.44
CA SER A 51 26.81 -7.13 -3.35
C SER A 51 28.19 -7.73 -3.47
N GLU A 52 29.10 -7.08 -4.22
CA GLU A 52 30.47 -7.50 -4.44
C GLU A 52 31.45 -6.31 -4.36
N GLY A 53 32.65 -6.59 -3.86
CA GLY A 53 33.74 -5.60 -3.73
C GLY A 53 33.52 -4.60 -2.60
N ASP A 54 34.56 -3.80 -2.33
CA ASP A 54 34.66 -2.83 -1.21
C ASP A 54 34.61 -1.37 -1.68
N ALA A 55 34.11 -1.09 -2.88
CA ALA A 55 34.12 0.25 -3.47
C ALA A 55 33.30 1.29 -2.67
N LEU A 56 32.34 0.84 -1.88
CA LEU A 56 31.51 1.65 -1.00
C LEU A 56 31.30 0.92 0.34
N PRO A 57 31.31 1.65 1.47
CA PRO A 57 31.06 1.05 2.79
C PRO A 57 29.62 0.57 2.93
N ALA A 58 29.36 -0.30 3.90
CA ALA A 58 28.02 -0.56 4.37
C ALA A 58 27.49 0.68 5.11
N VAL A 59 26.24 1.08 4.84
CA VAL A 59 25.60 2.23 5.47
C VAL A 59 24.18 1.90 5.90
N PRO A 60 23.61 2.60 6.91
CA PRO A 60 22.18 2.52 7.20
C PRO A 60 21.36 2.84 5.94
N ALA A 61 20.38 1.99 5.62
CA ALA A 61 19.59 2.18 4.41
C ALA A 61 18.30 2.95 4.68
N ILE A 62 17.90 3.77 3.71
CA ILE A 62 16.59 4.40 3.66
C ILE A 62 15.64 3.46 2.90
N VAL A 63 14.58 3.01 3.56
CA VAL A 63 13.50 2.20 2.99
C VAL A 63 12.16 2.79 3.43
N PRO A 64 11.26 3.16 2.52
CA PRO A 64 11.45 3.23 1.08
C PRO A 64 12.49 4.24 0.63
N GLY A 65 13.25 3.90 -0.42
CA GLY A 65 14.25 4.79 -0.98
C GLY A 65 15.15 4.10 -2.01
N CYS A 66 16.10 4.87 -2.55
CA CYS A 66 17.11 4.31 -3.43
C CYS A 66 18.46 4.16 -2.72
N VAL A 67 19.32 3.34 -3.30
CA VAL A 67 20.70 3.12 -2.82
C VAL A 67 21.42 4.45 -2.64
N PHE A 68 21.43 5.28 -3.68
CA PHE A 68 22.15 6.55 -3.66
C PHE A 68 21.70 7.48 -2.51
N ALA A 69 20.41 7.58 -2.25
CA ALA A 69 19.86 8.37 -1.15
C ALA A 69 20.39 7.90 0.22
N SER A 70 20.60 6.60 0.40
CA SER A 70 21.17 6.06 1.64
C SER A 70 22.63 6.51 1.84
N TYR A 71 23.42 6.55 0.77
CA TYR A 71 24.81 7.03 0.82
C TYR A 71 24.91 8.54 1.03
N VAL A 72 23.99 9.32 0.47
CA VAL A 72 23.87 10.75 0.75
C VAL A 72 23.50 10.98 2.23
N ALA A 73 22.53 10.29 2.74
CA ALA A 73 22.11 10.41 4.15
C ALA A 73 23.21 9.99 5.13
N ALA A 74 24.06 9.02 4.75
CA ALA A 74 25.22 8.60 5.53
C ALA A 74 26.43 9.55 5.42
N GLY A 75 26.34 10.60 4.60
CA GLY A 75 27.44 11.56 4.37
C GLY A 75 28.61 11.01 3.54
N VAL A 76 28.43 9.89 2.87
CA VAL A 76 29.42 9.29 1.96
C VAL A 76 29.42 10.01 0.61
N GLU A 77 28.27 10.49 0.20
CA GLU A 77 28.06 11.27 -1.01
C GLU A 77 27.50 12.66 -0.67
N ALA A 78 27.85 13.64 -1.51
CA ALA A 78 27.31 14.99 -1.38
C ALA A 78 25.84 15.06 -1.83
N ASP A 79 25.06 15.97 -1.25
CA ASP A 79 23.68 16.20 -1.68
C ASP A 79 23.63 16.61 -3.17
N PRO A 80 23.02 15.83 -4.03
CA PRO A 80 22.96 16.07 -5.47
C PRO A 80 22.16 17.34 -5.83
N ASN A 81 21.30 17.82 -4.92
CA ASN A 81 20.48 19.01 -5.15
C ASN A 81 21.22 20.32 -4.83
N PHE A 82 22.43 20.25 -4.31
CA PHE A 82 23.21 21.43 -3.97
C PHE A 82 24.32 21.70 -5.00
N GLY A 83 24.29 22.88 -5.59
CA GLY A 83 25.30 23.34 -6.55
C GLY A 83 25.40 22.42 -7.78
N ASP A 84 26.62 21.97 -8.07
CA ASP A 84 26.92 21.07 -9.19
C ASP A 84 27.25 19.63 -8.75
N ASN A 85 26.90 19.26 -7.53
CA ASN A 85 27.22 17.94 -6.96
C ASN A 85 26.66 16.78 -7.82
N ALA A 86 25.47 16.93 -8.42
CA ALA A 86 24.90 15.92 -9.30
C ALA A 86 25.77 15.59 -10.52
N TYR A 87 26.60 16.55 -10.95
CA TYR A 87 27.54 16.37 -12.08
C TYR A 87 28.90 15.85 -11.62
N ARG A 88 29.30 16.12 -10.36
CA ARG A 88 30.59 15.70 -9.79
C ARG A 88 30.54 14.28 -9.25
N THR A 89 29.38 13.74 -8.92
CA THR A 89 29.26 12.37 -8.40
C THR A 89 29.76 11.34 -9.41
N ASP A 90 30.68 10.47 -8.97
CA ASP A 90 31.10 9.30 -9.75
C ASP A 90 29.97 8.24 -9.76
N LYS A 91 29.12 8.31 -10.77
CA LYS A 91 27.95 7.45 -10.92
C LYS A 91 28.31 5.99 -11.18
N SER A 92 29.50 5.70 -11.71
CA SER A 92 29.97 4.34 -12.00
C SER A 92 30.09 3.47 -10.74
N ARG A 93 30.25 4.10 -9.57
CA ARG A 93 30.24 3.41 -8.27
C ARG A 93 28.91 2.73 -7.96
N TYR A 94 27.83 3.15 -8.62
CA TYR A 94 26.47 2.67 -8.43
C TYR A 94 26.00 1.73 -9.54
N ASP A 95 26.82 1.51 -10.56
CA ASP A 95 26.53 0.63 -11.70
C ASP A 95 26.84 -0.84 -11.34
N ARG A 96 26.16 -1.33 -10.29
CA ARG A 96 26.35 -2.67 -9.72
C ARG A 96 25.17 -3.12 -8.88
N ASN A 97 25.16 -4.40 -8.50
CA ASN A 97 24.18 -4.94 -7.57
C ASN A 97 24.44 -4.43 -6.14
N PHE A 98 23.37 -4.18 -5.42
CA PHE A 98 23.41 -3.81 -4.01
C PHE A 98 22.57 -4.77 -3.17
N ARG A 99 23.06 -5.07 -1.97
CA ARG A 99 22.37 -5.91 -1.01
C ARG A 99 21.90 -5.07 0.17
N TYR A 100 20.58 -5.09 0.36
CA TYR A 100 19.92 -4.64 1.58
C TYR A 100 19.86 -5.80 2.56
N THR A 101 20.15 -5.53 3.83
CA THR A 101 19.97 -6.48 4.93
C THR A 101 19.13 -5.82 5.99
N GLY A 102 18.00 -6.41 6.32
CA GLY A 102 17.09 -5.97 7.38
C GLY A 102 17.02 -7.01 8.49
N LEU A 103 17.08 -6.56 9.75
CA LEU A 103 16.93 -7.41 10.92
C LEU A 103 15.66 -7.00 11.67
N PHE A 104 14.73 -7.93 11.89
CA PHE A 104 13.47 -7.69 12.57
C PHE A 104 13.04 -8.86 13.47
N PRO A 105 12.36 -8.61 14.61
CA PRO A 105 11.84 -9.66 15.47
C PRO A 105 10.61 -10.32 14.83
N THR A 106 10.37 -11.59 15.16
CA THR A 106 9.14 -12.28 14.75
C THR A 106 7.96 -11.67 15.50
N PRO A 107 6.94 -11.14 14.79
CA PRO A 107 5.73 -10.66 15.44
C PRO A 107 4.91 -11.84 16.01
N PRO A 108 4.04 -11.61 17.00
CA PRO A 108 3.13 -12.64 17.47
C PRO A 108 2.22 -13.11 16.32
N VAL A 109 2.32 -14.39 15.97
CA VAL A 109 1.43 -15.04 15.00
C VAL A 109 0.47 -15.93 15.78
N GLY A 110 -0.82 -15.58 15.81
CA GLY A 110 -1.84 -16.39 16.45
C GLY A 110 -2.05 -17.73 15.73
N GLU A 111 -2.60 -18.71 16.44
CA GLU A 111 -2.95 -20.01 15.85
C GLU A 111 -3.93 -19.84 14.67
N GLY A 112 -3.70 -20.58 13.58
CA GLY A 112 -4.50 -20.49 12.37
C GLY A 112 -4.33 -19.18 11.58
N ARG A 113 -3.25 -18.42 11.85
CA ARG A 113 -2.93 -17.19 11.09
C ARG A 113 -1.75 -17.42 10.16
N THR A 114 -1.81 -16.78 9.01
CA THR A 114 -0.72 -16.71 8.03
C THR A 114 -0.02 -15.37 8.13
N LEU A 115 1.30 -15.39 8.24
CA LEU A 115 2.15 -14.19 8.22
C LEU A 115 2.63 -13.91 6.80
N TRP A 116 2.33 -12.73 6.32
CA TRP A 116 2.69 -12.26 4.98
C TRP A 116 3.80 -11.23 5.05
N LEU A 117 4.77 -11.33 4.15
CA LEU A 117 5.73 -10.28 3.83
C LEU A 117 5.34 -9.66 2.50
N ARG A 118 5.12 -8.35 2.48
CA ARG A 118 4.75 -7.61 1.29
C ARG A 118 5.79 -6.57 0.94
N PHE A 119 6.16 -6.50 -0.35
CA PHE A 119 6.88 -5.40 -0.99
C PHE A 119 5.94 -4.75 -2.00
N GLU A 120 5.78 -3.43 -1.97
CA GLU A 120 5.00 -2.72 -2.99
C GLU A 120 5.84 -2.36 -4.20
N GLY A 121 7.17 -2.21 -4.05
CA GLY A 121 8.05 -1.97 -5.18
C GLY A 121 9.54 -2.11 -4.87
N VAL A 122 10.24 -2.76 -5.80
CA VAL A 122 11.72 -2.82 -5.84
C VAL A 122 12.16 -2.38 -7.23
N ASN A 123 12.99 -1.35 -7.31
CA ASN A 123 13.47 -0.83 -8.58
C ASN A 123 14.83 -1.43 -8.96
N ARG A 124 14.92 -2.26 -10.00
CA ARG A 124 13.78 -2.78 -10.77
C ARG A 124 13.62 -4.27 -10.51
N LYS A 125 14.73 -4.98 -10.30
CA LYS A 125 14.78 -6.40 -10.05
C LYS A 125 15.29 -6.65 -8.65
N GLY A 126 14.74 -7.67 -8.01
CA GLY A 126 15.17 -8.02 -6.67
C GLY A 126 15.06 -9.51 -6.38
N THR A 127 16.14 -10.08 -5.84
CA THR A 127 16.10 -11.41 -5.24
C THR A 127 15.94 -11.26 -3.74
N VAL A 128 14.81 -11.74 -3.23
CA VAL A 128 14.45 -11.66 -1.80
C VAL A 128 14.81 -12.98 -1.12
N ARG A 129 15.47 -12.91 0.04
CA ARG A 129 15.75 -14.06 0.91
C ARG A 129 15.35 -13.75 2.35
N LEU A 130 14.71 -14.71 3.00
CA LEU A 130 14.40 -14.65 4.43
C LEU A 130 15.06 -15.83 5.15
N ASN A 131 15.90 -15.56 6.14
CA ASN A 131 16.65 -16.57 6.90
C ASN A 131 17.38 -17.59 6.00
N GLY A 132 17.94 -17.08 4.87
CA GLY A 132 18.63 -17.90 3.87
C GLY A 132 17.71 -18.59 2.83
N HIS A 133 16.41 -18.61 3.02
CA HIS A 133 15.45 -19.17 2.07
C HIS A 133 15.13 -18.15 0.98
N GLN A 134 15.35 -18.50 -0.27
CA GLN A 134 15.01 -17.63 -1.40
C GLN A 134 13.50 -17.64 -1.65
N LEU A 135 12.93 -16.44 -1.74
CA LEU A 135 11.55 -16.21 -2.12
C LEU A 135 11.45 -15.95 -3.64
N ARG A 136 10.22 -15.77 -4.14
CA ARG A 136 10.02 -15.46 -5.57
C ARG A 136 10.74 -14.17 -5.95
N HIS A 137 11.44 -14.20 -7.06
CA HIS A 137 12.11 -13.04 -7.65
C HIS A 137 11.10 -11.96 -8.07
N LEU A 138 11.49 -10.68 -7.89
CA LEU A 138 10.74 -9.51 -8.35
C LEU A 138 11.38 -8.98 -9.63
N ASP A 139 10.60 -8.77 -10.68
CA ASP A 139 11.06 -8.20 -11.96
C ASP A 139 10.06 -7.17 -12.48
N GLY A 140 10.03 -6.02 -11.86
CA GLY A 140 9.17 -4.90 -12.23
C GLY A 140 9.12 -3.85 -11.13
N PHE A 141 9.34 -2.59 -11.49
CA PHE A 141 9.38 -1.47 -10.56
C PHE A 141 8.12 -1.34 -9.68
N MET A 142 6.94 -1.56 -10.31
CA MET A 142 5.64 -1.52 -9.65
C MET A 142 5.03 -2.92 -9.47
N GLN A 143 5.85 -3.97 -9.52
CA GLN A 143 5.38 -5.32 -9.28
C GLN A 143 5.47 -5.64 -7.80
N PRO A 144 4.34 -5.86 -7.12
CA PRO A 144 4.38 -6.22 -5.71
C PRO A 144 4.90 -7.64 -5.50
N GLY A 145 5.63 -7.81 -4.42
CA GLY A 145 6.02 -9.11 -3.88
C GLY A 145 5.16 -9.46 -2.68
N ASP A 146 4.56 -10.64 -2.69
CA ASP A 146 3.65 -11.09 -1.64
C ASP A 146 3.99 -12.54 -1.29
N TYR A 147 4.48 -12.75 -0.06
CA TYR A 147 5.09 -14.00 0.35
C TYR A 147 4.49 -14.51 1.67
N ASP A 148 4.03 -15.75 1.67
CA ASP A 148 3.73 -16.47 2.91
C ASP A 148 5.05 -16.87 3.58
N ILE A 149 5.34 -16.22 4.70
CA ILE A 149 6.57 -16.46 5.46
C ILE A 149 6.33 -17.16 6.80
N THR A 150 5.13 -17.66 7.04
CA THR A 150 4.70 -18.25 8.32
C THR A 150 5.67 -19.32 8.83
N ARG A 151 6.18 -20.15 7.92
CA ARG A 151 7.09 -21.26 8.26
C ARG A 151 8.58 -20.91 8.12
N LEU A 152 8.89 -19.69 7.68
CA LEU A 152 10.25 -19.22 7.40
C LEU A 152 10.81 -18.33 8.49
N VAL A 153 9.94 -17.74 9.32
CA VAL A 153 10.37 -16.90 10.45
C VAL A 153 10.90 -17.76 11.61
N ALA A 154 11.88 -17.20 12.32
CA ALA A 154 12.40 -17.82 13.54
C ALA A 154 11.33 -17.71 14.65
N PRO A 155 10.95 -18.80 15.35
CA PRO A 155 9.85 -18.76 16.33
C PRO A 155 10.03 -17.74 17.43
N ASP A 156 11.25 -17.60 17.97
CA ASP A 156 11.56 -16.72 19.10
C ASP A 156 12.84 -15.91 18.85
N GLY A 157 13.01 -15.39 17.62
CA GLY A 157 14.26 -14.80 17.26
C GLY A 157 14.18 -13.59 16.35
N GLU A 158 15.36 -13.13 15.96
CA GLU A 158 15.54 -12.10 14.96
C GLU A 158 15.61 -12.75 13.57
N ASN A 159 14.86 -12.19 12.63
CA ASN A 159 14.85 -12.62 11.24
C ASN A 159 15.80 -11.76 10.42
N ARG A 160 16.48 -12.40 9.48
CA ARG A 160 17.36 -11.75 8.51
C ARG A 160 16.67 -11.73 7.16
N LEU A 161 16.25 -10.54 6.74
CA LEU A 161 15.68 -10.28 5.42
C LEU A 161 16.77 -9.68 4.52
N GLU A 162 17.04 -10.32 3.40
CA GLU A 162 18.02 -9.85 2.41
C GLU A 162 17.31 -9.59 1.08
N VAL A 163 17.59 -8.42 0.50
CA VAL A 163 17.13 -8.05 -0.82
C VAL A 163 18.32 -7.66 -1.66
N GLU A 164 18.64 -8.48 -2.65
CA GLU A 164 19.66 -8.14 -3.64
C GLU A 164 18.99 -7.40 -4.78
N VAL A 165 19.25 -6.09 -4.88
CA VAL A 165 18.78 -5.25 -5.96
C VAL A 165 19.73 -5.32 -7.12
N GLU A 166 19.25 -5.79 -8.27
CA GLU A 166 20.07 -6.10 -9.41
C GLU A 166 20.27 -4.88 -10.32
N TRP A 167 21.51 -4.65 -10.71
CA TRP A 167 21.85 -3.69 -11.74
C TRP A 167 21.48 -4.24 -13.12
N VAL A 168 20.79 -3.45 -13.91
CA VAL A 168 20.28 -3.90 -15.23
C VAL A 168 21.16 -3.49 -16.40
N GLY A 169 22.28 -2.83 -16.14
CA GLY A 169 23.28 -2.49 -17.14
C GLY A 169 22.96 -1.31 -18.05
N TYR A 170 23.95 -0.89 -18.82
CA TYR A 170 23.86 0.10 -19.89
C TYR A 170 23.92 -0.59 -21.27
N PRO A 171 23.45 0.08 -22.35
CA PRO A 171 22.68 1.33 -22.31
C PRO A 171 21.34 1.14 -21.63
N VAL A 172 20.92 2.15 -20.85
CA VAL A 172 19.61 2.12 -20.25
C VAL A 172 18.61 1.95 -21.38
N PRO A 173 17.90 0.84 -21.43
CA PRO A 173 17.01 0.63 -22.54
C PRO A 173 15.72 1.38 -22.24
N ASN A 174 15.71 2.70 -22.48
CA ASN A 174 14.51 3.52 -22.45
C ASN A 174 13.37 2.85 -23.24
N PHE A 175 13.73 2.05 -24.23
CA PHE A 175 12.81 1.30 -25.07
C PHE A 175 12.47 -0.10 -24.56
N ARG A 176 13.21 -0.64 -23.57
CA ARG A 176 12.99 -2.00 -23.02
C ARG A 176 12.31 -2.01 -21.67
N SER A 177 12.27 -0.88 -20.98
CA SER A 177 11.61 -0.77 -19.67
C SER A 177 11.09 0.63 -19.43
N PRO A 178 9.79 0.87 -19.59
CA PRO A 178 9.19 2.17 -19.35
C PRO A 178 9.39 2.66 -17.91
N THR A 179 9.61 1.77 -16.96
CA THR A 179 9.82 2.12 -15.55
C THR A 179 11.17 2.77 -15.27
N TYR A 180 12.11 2.77 -16.23
CA TYR A 180 13.40 3.43 -16.09
C TYR A 180 13.51 4.80 -16.75
N ILE A 181 12.55 5.18 -17.56
CA ILE A 181 12.61 6.43 -18.33
C ILE A 181 12.86 7.61 -17.40
N SER A 182 12.16 7.66 -16.26
CA SER A 182 12.29 8.78 -15.30
C SER A 182 13.65 8.85 -14.60
N SER A 183 14.36 7.74 -14.48
CA SER A 183 15.68 7.68 -13.82
C SER A 183 16.86 7.82 -14.78
N ALA A 184 16.59 7.70 -16.10
CA ALA A 184 17.62 7.76 -17.14
C ALA A 184 18.18 9.16 -17.39
N GLY A 185 17.57 10.22 -16.81
CA GLY A 185 17.92 11.61 -17.07
C GLY A 185 17.20 12.18 -18.30
N TRP A 186 17.31 13.50 -18.43
CA TRP A 186 16.71 14.30 -19.50
C TRP A 186 17.69 15.41 -19.90
N ASP A 187 17.43 16.13 -20.95
CA ASP A 187 18.29 17.24 -21.43
C ASP A 187 18.62 18.28 -20.36
N TRP A 188 17.73 18.47 -19.42
CA TRP A 188 17.85 19.44 -18.30
C TRP A 188 18.22 18.82 -16.94
N MET A 189 18.29 17.50 -16.84
CA MET A 189 18.55 16.79 -15.59
C MET A 189 19.48 15.60 -15.83
N PRO A 190 20.61 15.49 -15.12
CA PRO A 190 21.47 14.32 -15.22
C PRO A 190 20.76 13.06 -14.75
N TYR A 191 21.15 11.90 -15.27
CA TYR A 191 20.61 10.65 -14.75
C TYR A 191 21.05 10.41 -13.29
N ALA A 192 20.16 9.77 -12.55
CA ALA A 192 20.42 9.44 -11.15
C ALA A 192 21.44 8.29 -11.03
N PRO A 193 22.39 8.36 -10.08
CA PRO A 193 23.32 7.26 -9.83
C PRO A 193 22.57 5.94 -9.56
N GLY A 194 23.01 4.84 -10.21
CA GLY A 194 22.35 3.55 -10.11
C GLY A 194 20.90 3.52 -10.59
N LEU A 195 20.45 4.54 -11.35
CA LEU A 195 19.10 4.65 -11.90
C LEU A 195 18.00 4.51 -10.83
N LEU A 196 18.21 5.09 -9.66
CA LEU A 196 17.30 4.99 -8.51
C LEU A 196 17.03 3.55 -8.05
N SER A 197 17.96 2.61 -8.30
CA SER A 197 17.84 1.25 -7.81
C SER A 197 17.64 1.21 -6.29
N GLY A 198 16.78 0.34 -5.79
CA GLY A 198 16.50 0.25 -4.35
C GLY A 198 15.16 -0.40 -4.04
N ILE A 199 14.84 -0.44 -2.76
CA ILE A 199 13.50 -0.77 -2.26
C ILE A 199 12.72 0.55 -2.22
N THR A 200 11.98 0.81 -3.30
CA THR A 200 11.46 2.15 -3.61
C THR A 200 10.05 2.41 -3.10
N ASP A 201 9.38 1.38 -2.59
CA ASP A 201 8.04 1.50 -2.04
C ASP A 201 7.93 0.72 -0.72
N ASP A 202 6.76 0.74 -0.10
CA ASP A 202 6.52 0.20 1.23
C ASP A 202 6.86 -1.30 1.34
N VAL A 203 7.42 -1.66 2.50
CA VAL A 203 7.63 -3.04 2.94
C VAL A 203 6.94 -3.22 4.27
N TYR A 204 6.13 -4.27 4.40
CA TYR A 204 5.41 -4.53 5.65
C TYR A 204 5.06 -6.00 5.85
N LEU A 205 4.78 -6.35 7.11
CA LEU A 205 4.17 -7.62 7.48
C LEU A 205 2.67 -7.44 7.67
N SER A 206 1.90 -8.47 7.37
CA SER A 206 0.47 -8.51 7.66
C SER A 206 0.01 -9.92 8.04
N LEU A 207 -1.13 -10.02 8.71
CA LEU A 207 -1.70 -11.29 9.16
C LEU A 207 -3.06 -11.51 8.51
N SER A 208 -3.30 -12.73 8.00
CA SER A 208 -4.63 -13.18 7.60
C SER A 208 -5.00 -14.51 8.28
N GLY A 209 -6.29 -14.83 8.31
CA GLY A 209 -6.77 -16.19 8.57
C GLY A 209 -6.72 -17.05 7.32
N ASP A 210 -7.56 -18.09 7.30
CA ASP A 210 -7.66 -19.03 6.18
C ASP A 210 -8.15 -18.37 4.89
N VAL A 211 -8.98 -17.36 5.00
CA VAL A 211 -9.47 -16.59 3.84
C VAL A 211 -8.82 -15.22 3.81
N ARG A 212 -8.34 -14.86 2.64
CA ARG A 212 -7.61 -13.65 2.35
C ARG A 212 -8.31 -12.79 1.31
N LEU A 213 -8.23 -11.46 1.49
CA LEU A 213 -8.62 -10.46 0.50
C LEU A 213 -7.39 -10.03 -0.29
N VAL A 214 -7.46 -10.10 -1.61
CA VAL A 214 -6.34 -9.77 -2.50
C VAL A 214 -6.73 -8.65 -3.43
N GLU A 215 -5.92 -7.60 -3.43
CA GLU A 215 -5.97 -6.47 -4.35
C GLU A 215 -7.39 -5.89 -4.54
N PRO A 216 -8.07 -5.43 -3.47
CA PRO A 216 -9.35 -4.78 -3.62
C PRO A 216 -9.20 -3.51 -4.47
N TRP A 217 -10.12 -3.36 -5.41
CA TRP A 217 -10.13 -2.26 -6.35
C TRP A 217 -11.51 -1.63 -6.42
N VAL A 218 -11.58 -0.30 -6.34
CA VAL A 218 -12.81 0.46 -6.46
C VAL A 218 -12.78 1.23 -7.79
N ARG A 219 -13.78 0.99 -8.61
CA ARG A 219 -14.01 1.71 -9.87
C ARG A 219 -15.22 2.61 -9.73
N THR A 220 -15.18 3.74 -10.41
CA THR A 220 -16.27 4.71 -10.35
C THR A 220 -16.69 5.15 -11.75
N LYS A 221 -17.98 5.44 -11.90
CA LYS A 221 -18.56 6.12 -13.05
C LYS A 221 -19.37 7.31 -12.56
N VAL A 222 -19.32 8.40 -13.30
CA VAL A 222 -19.98 9.66 -12.97
C VAL A 222 -20.84 10.08 -14.17
N PRO A 223 -22.07 9.54 -14.29
CA PRO A 223 -23.00 9.88 -15.37
C PRO A 223 -23.28 11.38 -15.43
N ASP A 224 -23.39 12.01 -14.27
CA ASP A 224 -23.58 13.44 -14.07
C ASP A 224 -23.06 13.86 -12.68
N ARG A 225 -23.20 15.14 -12.32
CA ARG A 225 -22.70 15.65 -11.04
C ARG A 225 -23.47 15.22 -9.82
N GLU A 226 -24.72 14.77 -10.01
CA GLU A 226 -25.63 14.38 -8.94
C GLU A 226 -25.59 12.87 -8.67
N HIS A 227 -25.04 12.09 -9.60
CA HIS A 227 -25.07 10.62 -9.51
C HIS A 227 -23.72 10.02 -9.80
N ALA A 228 -23.36 9.01 -9.02
CA ALA A 228 -22.18 8.17 -9.27
C ALA A 228 -22.54 6.69 -9.07
N LYS A 229 -21.81 5.84 -9.76
CA LYS A 229 -21.85 4.39 -9.58
C LYS A 229 -20.48 3.91 -9.10
N VAL A 230 -20.50 3.17 -8.01
CA VAL A 230 -19.30 2.56 -7.45
C VAL A 230 -19.35 1.06 -7.74
N GLU A 231 -18.27 0.53 -8.21
CA GLU A 231 -18.05 -0.90 -8.44
C GLU A 231 -16.88 -1.35 -7.60
N LEU A 232 -17.06 -2.39 -6.82
CA LEU A 232 -16.04 -3.01 -5.99
C LEU A 232 -15.63 -4.34 -6.58
N LEU A 233 -14.32 -4.56 -6.73
CA LEU A 233 -13.71 -5.83 -7.10
C LEU A 233 -12.71 -6.23 -6.03
N THR A 234 -12.67 -7.50 -5.67
CA THR A 234 -11.61 -8.09 -4.84
C THR A 234 -11.52 -9.58 -5.10
N ASP A 235 -10.32 -10.11 -5.16
CA ASP A 235 -10.16 -11.54 -5.11
C ASP A 235 -10.25 -12.01 -3.66
N VAL A 236 -10.99 -13.08 -3.46
CA VAL A 236 -11.11 -13.77 -2.18
C VAL A 236 -10.47 -15.14 -2.34
N GLU A 237 -9.47 -15.46 -1.53
CA GLU A 237 -8.68 -16.68 -1.62
C GLU A 237 -8.83 -17.49 -0.33
N ASN A 238 -9.40 -18.70 -0.45
CA ASN A 238 -9.39 -19.70 0.62
C ASN A 238 -8.10 -20.51 0.56
N ARG A 239 -7.27 -20.37 1.56
CA ARG A 239 -5.97 -21.06 1.64
C ARG A 239 -6.01 -22.37 2.45
N SER A 240 -7.17 -22.68 3.01
CA SER A 240 -7.33 -23.92 3.75
C SER A 240 -7.59 -25.11 2.82
N ASP A 241 -7.46 -26.31 3.37
CA ASP A 241 -7.75 -27.59 2.72
C ASP A 241 -9.24 -27.98 2.77
N LYS A 242 -10.10 -27.07 3.22
CA LYS A 242 -11.55 -27.29 3.40
C LYS A 242 -12.34 -26.17 2.74
N ALA A 243 -13.55 -26.50 2.31
CA ALA A 243 -14.51 -25.48 1.91
C ALA A 243 -14.88 -24.60 3.11
N CYS A 244 -15.07 -23.29 2.89
CA CYS A 244 -15.50 -22.37 3.92
C CYS A 244 -16.67 -21.53 3.45
N GLU A 245 -17.50 -21.14 4.40
CA GLU A 245 -18.56 -20.14 4.23
C GLU A 245 -18.22 -18.91 5.07
N GLY A 246 -18.44 -17.75 4.50
CA GLY A 246 -18.13 -16.50 5.17
C GLY A 246 -18.93 -15.34 4.61
N VAL A 247 -18.65 -14.17 5.12
CA VAL A 247 -19.32 -12.93 4.73
C VAL A 247 -18.27 -11.86 4.43
N LEU A 248 -18.35 -11.33 3.21
CA LEU A 248 -17.63 -10.11 2.85
C LEU A 248 -18.44 -8.91 3.31
N ARG A 249 -17.97 -8.18 4.32
CA ARG A 249 -18.55 -6.92 4.77
C ARG A 249 -17.76 -5.75 4.21
N GLY A 250 -18.45 -4.68 3.87
CA GLY A 250 -17.82 -3.45 3.43
C GLY A 250 -18.49 -2.22 4.04
N GLU A 251 -17.67 -1.19 4.24
CA GLU A 251 -18.11 0.14 4.65
C GLU A 251 -17.38 1.19 3.84
N ILE A 252 -18.13 2.14 3.25
CA ILE A 252 -17.58 3.27 2.51
C ILE A 252 -17.88 4.56 3.28
N ARG A 253 -16.86 5.36 3.54
CA ARG A 253 -16.93 6.67 4.20
C ARG A 253 -16.22 7.75 3.37
N PRO A 254 -16.74 8.98 3.33
CA PRO A 254 -18.02 9.43 3.84
C PRO A 254 -19.21 8.80 3.11
N GLY A 255 -20.43 9.00 3.58
CA GLY A 255 -21.66 8.50 2.97
C GLY A 255 -22.29 7.31 3.71
N GLY A 256 -21.54 6.62 4.59
CA GLY A 256 -22.09 5.58 5.47
C GLY A 256 -22.67 4.36 4.72
N ILE A 257 -22.16 4.05 3.52
CA ILE A 257 -22.60 2.89 2.74
C ILE A 257 -22.04 1.64 3.38
N ALA A 258 -22.92 0.78 3.90
CA ALA A 258 -22.53 -0.49 4.49
C ALA A 258 -23.22 -1.64 3.77
N PHE A 259 -22.50 -2.76 3.62
CA PHE A 259 -23.05 -3.96 2.97
C PHE A 259 -22.45 -5.24 3.55
N SER A 260 -23.16 -6.33 3.29
CA SER A 260 -22.66 -7.67 3.57
C SER A 260 -23.05 -8.61 2.41
N HIS A 261 -22.10 -9.42 1.96
CA HIS A 261 -22.27 -10.33 0.85
C HIS A 261 -21.80 -11.73 1.26
N PRO A 262 -22.67 -12.75 1.28
CA PRO A 262 -22.29 -14.11 1.62
C PRO A 262 -21.40 -14.70 0.53
N VAL A 263 -20.34 -15.40 0.93
CA VAL A 263 -19.38 -16.02 0.02
C VAL A 263 -19.12 -17.44 0.50
N ARG A 264 -19.21 -18.41 -0.41
CA ARG A 264 -18.74 -19.78 -0.20
C ARG A 264 -17.59 -20.04 -1.14
N LEU A 265 -16.51 -20.62 -0.62
CA LEU A 265 -15.31 -20.98 -1.36
C LEU A 265 -14.97 -22.44 -1.11
N GLU A 266 -14.59 -23.15 -2.15
CA GLU A 266 -14.03 -24.49 -2.02
C GLU A 266 -12.58 -24.45 -1.48
N ALA A 267 -12.02 -25.60 -1.11
CA ALA A 267 -10.65 -25.69 -0.65
C ALA A 267 -9.67 -25.15 -1.71
N GLY A 268 -8.78 -24.23 -1.33
CA GLY A 268 -7.80 -23.63 -2.23
C GLY A 268 -8.38 -22.72 -3.33
N GLU A 269 -9.68 -22.43 -3.29
CA GLU A 269 -10.33 -21.59 -4.32
C GLU A 269 -9.93 -20.14 -4.18
N ARG A 270 -9.60 -19.50 -5.32
CA ARG A 270 -9.50 -18.06 -5.50
C ARG A 270 -10.57 -17.60 -6.48
N ARG A 271 -11.38 -16.64 -6.07
CA ARG A 271 -12.47 -16.10 -6.89
C ARG A 271 -12.58 -14.60 -6.77
N THR A 272 -12.77 -13.93 -7.90
CA THR A 272 -13.07 -12.49 -7.93
C THR A 272 -14.54 -12.26 -7.55
N ILE A 273 -14.74 -11.49 -6.50
CA ILE A 273 -16.05 -10.95 -6.12
C ILE A 273 -16.18 -9.58 -6.75
N ARG A 274 -17.28 -9.37 -7.45
CA ARG A 274 -17.66 -8.11 -8.08
C ARG A 274 -18.99 -7.66 -7.52
N LEU A 275 -19.02 -6.47 -6.91
CA LEU A 275 -20.25 -5.88 -6.36
C LEU A 275 -20.53 -4.56 -7.08
N THR A 276 -21.74 -4.42 -7.52
CA THR A 276 -22.28 -3.22 -8.18
C THR A 276 -23.58 -2.79 -7.47
N GLU A 277 -24.23 -1.76 -7.97
CA GLU A 277 -25.55 -1.34 -7.48
C GLU A 277 -26.62 -2.42 -7.55
N ARG A 278 -26.41 -3.50 -8.31
CA ARG A 278 -27.33 -4.63 -8.40
C ARG A 278 -27.31 -5.51 -7.16
N GLU A 279 -26.11 -5.77 -6.65
CA GLU A 279 -25.89 -6.57 -5.44
C GLU A 279 -25.98 -5.70 -4.18
N VAL A 280 -25.61 -4.43 -4.29
CA VAL A 280 -25.58 -3.46 -3.18
C VAL A 280 -26.15 -2.13 -3.67
N PRO A 281 -27.45 -1.86 -3.47
CA PRO A 281 -28.10 -0.64 -3.98
C PRO A 281 -27.42 0.67 -3.56
N GLY A 282 -26.80 0.71 -2.37
CA GLY A 282 -26.07 1.89 -1.88
C GLY A 282 -24.80 2.25 -2.68
N LEU A 283 -24.36 1.39 -3.62
CA LEU A 283 -23.27 1.71 -4.54
C LEU A 283 -23.72 2.60 -5.72
N ALA A 284 -25.04 2.83 -5.88
CA ALA A 284 -25.55 3.99 -6.59
C ALA A 284 -25.57 5.17 -5.61
N VAL A 285 -24.64 6.09 -5.79
CA VAL A 285 -24.41 7.20 -4.87
C VAL A 285 -25.07 8.46 -5.41
N GLU A 286 -25.99 9.02 -4.62
CA GLU A 286 -26.60 10.32 -4.90
C GLU A 286 -25.82 11.44 -4.23
N HIS A 287 -25.70 12.58 -4.92
CA HIS A 287 -24.95 13.76 -4.47
C HIS A 287 -23.52 13.44 -4.01
N PRO A 288 -22.69 12.74 -4.84
CA PRO A 288 -21.36 12.34 -4.46
C PRO A 288 -20.42 13.56 -4.28
N GLN A 289 -19.48 13.48 -3.33
CA GLN A 289 -18.35 14.38 -3.29
C GLN A 289 -17.36 13.96 -4.37
N LEU A 290 -17.43 14.62 -5.54
CA LEU A 290 -16.58 14.29 -6.68
C LEU A 290 -15.13 14.70 -6.40
N TRP A 291 -14.20 13.84 -6.83
CA TRP A 291 -12.79 14.19 -6.84
C TRP A 291 -12.48 15.06 -8.07
N TRP A 292 -11.77 16.15 -7.84
CA TRP A 292 -11.31 17.05 -8.88
C TRP A 292 -9.79 17.25 -8.84
N PRO A 293 -9.14 17.48 -9.99
CA PRO A 293 -7.74 17.87 -10.03
C PRO A 293 -7.57 19.30 -9.53
N ASN A 294 -6.32 19.64 -9.19
CA ASN A 294 -5.97 20.95 -8.73
C ASN A 294 -6.49 22.07 -9.66
N GLY A 295 -7.09 23.11 -9.09
CA GLY A 295 -7.67 24.24 -9.81
C GLY A 295 -9.09 24.01 -10.37
N MET A 296 -9.68 22.81 -10.23
CA MET A 296 -11.05 22.51 -10.71
C MET A 296 -12.02 22.22 -9.57
N GLY A 297 -11.56 21.97 -8.38
CA GLY A 297 -12.37 21.65 -7.19
C GLY A 297 -11.56 20.91 -6.14
N ASP A 298 -12.25 20.32 -5.17
CA ASP A 298 -11.63 19.60 -4.07
C ASP A 298 -11.24 18.15 -4.48
N PRO A 299 -10.06 17.66 -4.07
CA PRO A 299 -9.67 16.27 -4.29
C PRO A 299 -10.32 15.34 -3.25
N ALA A 300 -11.65 15.32 -3.20
CA ALA A 300 -12.43 14.57 -2.22
C ALA A 300 -12.12 13.06 -2.30
N LEU A 301 -11.84 12.45 -1.16
CA LEU A 301 -11.49 11.03 -1.05
C LEU A 301 -12.49 10.28 -0.17
N TYR A 302 -12.76 9.07 -0.58
CA TYR A 302 -13.52 8.06 0.15
C TYR A 302 -12.59 6.95 0.62
N THR A 303 -12.98 6.28 1.69
CA THR A 303 -12.31 5.08 2.19
C THR A 303 -13.30 3.92 2.16
N CYS A 304 -12.94 2.84 1.49
CA CYS A 304 -13.66 1.58 1.51
C CYS A 304 -12.91 0.59 2.40
N ARG A 305 -13.51 0.19 3.51
CA ARG A 305 -12.99 -0.87 4.36
C ARG A 305 -13.74 -2.15 4.07
N LEU A 306 -13.01 -3.21 3.74
CA LEU A 306 -13.50 -4.57 3.51
C LEU A 306 -13.04 -5.47 4.63
N VAL A 307 -13.90 -6.35 5.10
CA VAL A 307 -13.62 -7.38 6.09
C VAL A 307 -14.21 -8.70 5.61
N PHE A 308 -13.42 -9.75 5.61
CA PHE A 308 -13.94 -11.11 5.43
C PHE A 308 -14.04 -11.79 6.79
N GLU A 309 -15.24 -12.27 7.12
CA GLU A 309 -15.52 -12.99 8.35
C GLU A 309 -15.90 -14.43 8.03
N THR A 310 -15.32 -15.38 8.76
CA THR A 310 -15.68 -16.80 8.76
C THR A 310 -15.71 -17.30 10.20
N ASP A 311 -16.65 -18.19 10.54
CA ASP A 311 -16.84 -18.72 11.89
C ASP A 311 -16.97 -17.64 12.98
N GLY A 312 -17.59 -16.50 12.63
CA GLY A 312 -17.76 -15.37 13.52
C GLY A 312 -16.48 -14.61 13.87
N ARG A 313 -15.37 -14.84 13.15
CA ARG A 313 -14.07 -14.18 13.34
C ARG A 313 -13.63 -13.49 12.06
N GLN A 314 -12.94 -12.36 12.23
CA GLN A 314 -12.29 -11.68 11.12
C GLN A 314 -11.13 -12.55 10.60
N SER A 315 -11.22 -12.97 9.33
CA SER A 315 -10.13 -13.64 8.64
C SER A 315 -9.14 -12.65 8.02
N ASP A 316 -9.62 -11.67 7.26
CA ASP A 316 -8.79 -10.61 6.70
C ASP A 316 -9.56 -9.28 6.66
N ALA A 317 -8.83 -8.18 6.57
CA ALA A 317 -9.39 -6.85 6.35
C ALA A 317 -8.47 -6.04 5.44
N ARG A 318 -9.07 -5.26 4.54
CA ARG A 318 -8.38 -4.35 3.63
C ARG A 318 -9.06 -2.99 3.60
N THR A 319 -8.27 -1.96 3.39
CA THR A 319 -8.76 -0.59 3.24
C THR A 319 -8.23 -0.01 1.95
N VAL A 320 -9.13 0.58 1.15
CA VAL A 320 -8.82 1.24 -0.10
C VAL A 320 -9.29 2.68 -0.03
N THR A 321 -8.41 3.61 -0.34
CA THR A 321 -8.76 5.02 -0.52
C THR A 321 -8.97 5.31 -1.99
N PHE A 322 -10.07 5.97 -2.35
CA PHE A 322 -10.41 6.28 -3.74
C PHE A 322 -11.13 7.62 -3.86
N GLY A 323 -11.08 8.21 -5.05
CA GLY A 323 -11.89 9.37 -5.40
C GLY A 323 -13.02 8.96 -6.34
N ILE A 324 -14.23 9.50 -6.14
CA ILE A 324 -15.33 9.33 -7.11
C ILE A 324 -15.07 10.27 -8.28
N ARG A 325 -14.64 9.69 -9.39
CA ARG A 325 -14.31 10.40 -10.61
C ARG A 325 -14.45 9.51 -11.83
N GLU A 326 -14.65 10.13 -12.98
CA GLU A 326 -14.61 9.45 -14.28
C GLU A 326 -13.70 10.20 -15.25
N TYR A 327 -12.80 9.48 -15.90
CA TYR A 327 -12.00 9.99 -17.00
C TYR A 327 -12.73 9.74 -18.31
N GLY A 328 -12.86 10.76 -19.13
CA GLY A 328 -13.37 10.68 -20.48
C GLY A 328 -12.43 11.38 -21.46
N TYR A 329 -12.57 11.08 -22.72
CA TYR A 329 -11.87 11.81 -23.78
C TYR A 329 -12.75 11.89 -25.01
N GLU A 330 -12.58 12.95 -25.75
CA GLU A 330 -13.26 13.17 -27.02
C GLU A 330 -12.33 13.81 -28.04
N TRP A 331 -12.64 13.57 -29.31
CA TRP A 331 -12.06 14.33 -30.41
C TRP A 331 -13.07 15.39 -30.85
N HIS A 332 -12.66 16.65 -30.83
CA HIS A 332 -13.46 17.76 -31.32
C HIS A 332 -12.60 18.62 -32.26
N ASP A 333 -13.03 18.79 -33.50
CA ASP A 333 -12.30 19.50 -34.54
C ASP A 333 -10.83 19.04 -34.74
N GLY A 334 -10.60 17.72 -34.62
CA GLY A 334 -9.26 17.14 -34.73
C GLY A 334 -8.40 17.34 -33.45
N ILE A 335 -8.93 17.91 -32.38
CA ILE A 335 -8.23 18.15 -31.13
C ILE A 335 -8.66 17.13 -30.09
N PHE A 336 -7.68 16.44 -29.50
CA PHE A 336 -7.92 15.56 -28.36
C PHE A 336 -8.23 16.38 -27.10
N ARG A 337 -9.33 16.07 -26.44
CA ARG A 337 -9.73 16.69 -25.17
C ARG A 337 -9.90 15.64 -24.10
N LEU A 338 -9.14 15.77 -23.02
CA LEU A 338 -9.35 15.01 -21.80
C LEU A 338 -10.49 15.64 -21.00
N LYS A 339 -11.34 14.79 -20.42
CA LYS A 339 -12.41 15.20 -19.49
C LYS A 339 -12.26 14.50 -18.17
N ILE A 340 -12.62 15.19 -17.10
CA ILE A 340 -12.80 14.61 -15.76
C ILE A 340 -14.20 14.99 -15.30
N ASN A 341 -14.99 13.99 -14.93
CA ASN A 341 -16.41 14.15 -14.52
C ASN A 341 -17.23 14.94 -15.57
N GLY A 342 -16.95 14.70 -16.85
CA GLY A 342 -17.61 15.39 -17.95
C GLY A 342 -17.02 16.75 -18.33
N GLU A 343 -16.20 17.36 -17.48
CA GLU A 343 -15.61 18.68 -17.73
C GLU A 343 -14.27 18.58 -18.46
N PRO A 344 -14.01 19.42 -19.47
CA PRO A 344 -12.74 19.47 -20.16
C PRO A 344 -11.60 19.87 -19.21
N VAL A 345 -10.48 19.13 -19.32
CA VAL A 345 -9.26 19.42 -18.57
C VAL A 345 -8.17 19.85 -19.53
N TYR A 346 -7.58 21.01 -19.27
CA TYR A 346 -6.43 21.46 -20.03
C TYR A 346 -5.14 20.94 -19.40
N VAL A 347 -4.42 20.09 -20.14
CA VAL A 347 -3.14 19.54 -19.68
C VAL A 347 -2.01 20.38 -20.23
N TRP A 348 -1.29 21.06 -19.33
CA TRP A 348 -0.10 21.84 -19.65
C TRP A 348 1.16 20.99 -19.59
N LEU A 349 2.17 21.40 -20.34
CA LEU A 349 3.50 20.81 -20.22
C LEU A 349 4.15 21.24 -18.88
N LEU A 350 5.04 20.38 -18.36
CA LEU A 350 5.68 20.56 -17.04
C LEU A 350 6.31 21.94 -16.81
N TYR A 351 6.95 22.51 -17.83
CA TYR A 351 7.63 23.78 -17.70
C TYR A 351 6.70 25.02 -17.81
N THR A 352 5.45 24.83 -18.18
CA THR A 352 4.43 25.90 -18.24
C THR A 352 3.52 25.90 -17.02
N SER A 353 3.57 24.88 -16.19
CA SER A 353 2.87 24.88 -14.92
C SER A 353 3.59 25.82 -13.97
N PRO A 354 2.89 26.78 -13.31
CA PRO A 354 3.50 27.52 -12.23
C PRO A 354 3.96 26.51 -11.17
N SER A 355 5.23 26.59 -10.81
CA SER A 355 5.76 25.82 -9.68
C SER A 355 5.01 26.23 -8.43
N PRO A 356 4.59 25.30 -7.58
CA PRO A 356 3.92 25.63 -6.31
C PRO A 356 4.82 26.45 -5.40
#